data_f3a0ac1811ad514e602abdd56b596478
#
_entry.id   f3a0ac1811ad514e602abdd56b596478
#
_cell.length_a   1.000
_cell.length_b   1.000
_cell.length_c   1.000
_cell.angle_alpha   90.00
_cell.angle_beta   90.00
_cell.angle_gamma   90.00
#
_symmetry.space_group_name_H-M   'P 1'
#
loop_
_entity.id
_entity.type
_entity.pdbx_description
1 polymer ?
#
loop_
_entity_poly.entity_id
_entity_poly.type
_entity_poly.pdbx_seq_one_letter_code
_entity_poly.pdbx_strand_id
1 'polypeptide(L)'
;MKTSKKLTNTLKIFIIILIVGFLAISPFYAYWNSAPAEQTCAACHEISSSVHIFANSAHRELSCKECHGTALSNGVHSLKEKSMMLVNHLRGVDTENIIMGESQILEVMNNCKSCHSSEYAKWEAGGHSATYEYIFLDSIHNSIEQLNYDCLRCHGMYFEGTITDLVEPISMDGPWHLLDKNRNDLPTIPCMACHMIHTEGELTKTILTENYYWDSLRTVPLNSPGLSFYDRAEKDNYTVDLLPASRVYDDSLMIVSSEDPVMRNCIQCHAPNSRHEAGTGDDRTPRGVHEGLSCTACHEPHSNNAQNSCTKCHPAISNCQIDVTQMNTTYKYNDSPNNIHFVSCADCHDDGRGKM
;
A
#
# COMPACT_ATOMS: atom_id res chain seq x y z
N MET A 1 39.79 13.58 -53.12
CA MET A 1 38.41 13.36 -53.61
C MET A 1 37.86 11.95 -53.42
N LYS A 2 38.64 10.88 -53.30
CA LYS A 2 38.14 9.50 -53.11
C LYS A 2 37.56 9.24 -51.71
N THR A 3 38.04 9.90 -50.65
CA THR A 3 37.59 9.73 -49.27
C THR A 3 36.16 10.27 -49.02
N SER A 4 35.80 11.38 -49.63
CA SER A 4 34.44 11.99 -49.49
C SER A 4 33.35 11.12 -50.07
N LYS A 5 33.56 10.46 -51.22
CA LYS A 5 32.58 9.55 -51.83
C LYS A 5 32.35 8.26 -51.03
N LYS A 6 33.36 7.77 -50.34
CA LYS A 6 33.30 6.56 -49.52
C LYS A 6 32.49 6.84 -48.24
N LEU A 7 32.72 7.99 -47.62
CA LEU A 7 31.97 8.44 -46.41
C LEU A 7 30.49 8.66 -46.72
N THR A 8 30.16 9.26 -47.88
CA THR A 8 28.75 9.46 -48.30
C THR A 8 28.06 8.15 -48.59
N ASN A 9 28.72 7.16 -49.15
CA ASN A 9 28.08 5.86 -49.39
C ASN A 9 27.85 5.08 -48.09
N THR A 10 28.78 5.11 -47.15
CA THR A 10 28.62 4.51 -45.84
C THR A 10 27.45 5.14 -45.07
N LEU A 11 27.33 6.46 -45.11
CA LEU A 11 26.19 7.18 -44.49
C LEU A 11 24.85 6.80 -45.13
N LYS A 12 24.78 6.69 -46.46
CA LYS A 12 23.60 6.22 -47.16
C LYS A 12 23.16 4.82 -46.79
N ILE A 13 24.13 3.89 -46.71
CA ILE A 13 23.88 2.51 -46.27
C ILE A 13 23.35 2.50 -44.84
N PHE A 14 23.97 3.27 -43.94
CA PHE A 14 23.52 3.39 -42.55
C PHE A 14 22.07 3.93 -42.46
N ILE A 15 21.74 4.99 -43.21
CA ILE A 15 20.39 5.53 -43.27
C ILE A 15 19.40 4.49 -43.81
N ILE A 16 19.76 3.76 -44.86
CA ILE A 16 18.89 2.69 -45.40
C ILE A 16 18.65 1.60 -44.36
N ILE A 17 19.66 1.19 -43.61
CA ILE A 17 19.53 0.20 -42.54
C ILE A 17 18.58 0.72 -41.46
N LEU A 18 18.72 1.97 -41.04
CA LEU A 18 17.80 2.60 -40.07
C LEU A 18 16.35 2.65 -40.56
N ILE A 19 16.15 3.04 -41.83
CA ILE A 19 14.81 3.10 -42.44
C ILE A 19 14.19 1.70 -42.52
N VAL A 20 14.96 0.72 -43.00
CA VAL A 20 14.50 -0.68 -43.11
C VAL A 20 14.21 -1.24 -41.71
N GLY A 21 15.07 -0.98 -40.72
CA GLY A 21 14.86 -1.36 -39.33
C GLY A 21 13.57 -0.72 -38.78
N PHE A 22 13.39 0.55 -38.99
CA PHE A 22 12.16 1.25 -38.55
C PHE A 22 10.90 0.69 -39.22
N LEU A 23 10.92 0.48 -40.53
CA LEU A 23 9.79 -0.09 -41.26
C LEU A 23 9.49 -1.55 -40.87
N ALA A 24 10.47 -2.31 -40.44
CA ALA A 24 10.29 -3.66 -39.94
C ALA A 24 9.72 -3.70 -38.51
N ILE A 25 10.15 -2.79 -37.64
CA ILE A 25 9.77 -2.75 -36.22
C ILE A 25 8.42 -2.05 -36.01
N SER A 26 8.14 -1.00 -36.79
CA SER A 26 6.95 -0.17 -36.57
C SER A 26 5.60 -0.92 -36.69
N PRO A 27 5.38 -1.86 -37.64
CA PRO A 27 4.14 -2.64 -37.69
C PRO A 27 3.98 -3.57 -36.49
N PHE A 28 5.08 -4.20 -36.04
CA PHE A 28 5.08 -5.05 -34.84
C PHE A 28 4.74 -4.23 -33.60
N TYR A 29 5.35 -3.07 -33.46
CA TYR A 29 5.07 -2.13 -32.38
C TYR A 29 3.60 -1.66 -32.39
N ALA A 30 3.09 -1.28 -33.57
CA ALA A 30 1.69 -0.87 -33.72
C ALA A 30 0.72 -2.00 -33.36
N TYR A 31 1.00 -3.23 -33.85
CA TYR A 31 0.21 -4.41 -33.48
C TYR A 31 0.26 -4.66 -31.97
N TRP A 32 1.44 -4.67 -31.36
CA TRP A 32 1.57 -4.92 -29.92
C TRP A 32 0.77 -3.94 -29.08
N ASN A 33 0.76 -2.67 -29.45
CA ASN A 33 0.04 -1.64 -28.68
C ASN A 33 -1.48 -1.63 -28.94
N SER A 34 -1.93 -2.03 -30.12
CA SER A 34 -3.34 -1.99 -30.53
C SER A 34 -4.08 -3.32 -30.36
N ALA A 35 -3.35 -4.44 -30.35
CA ALA A 35 -3.97 -5.74 -30.23
C ALA A 35 -4.59 -5.94 -28.82
N PRO A 36 -5.71 -6.67 -28.72
CA PRO A 36 -6.31 -7.04 -27.45
C PRO A 36 -5.33 -7.80 -26.54
N ALA A 37 -5.56 -7.73 -25.23
CA ALA A 37 -4.71 -8.39 -24.25
C ALA A 37 -4.65 -9.91 -24.44
N GLU A 38 -5.72 -10.52 -24.89
CA GLU A 38 -5.83 -11.96 -25.19
C GLU A 38 -4.85 -12.41 -26.28
N GLN A 39 -4.51 -11.51 -27.21
CA GLN A 39 -3.58 -11.81 -28.30
C GLN A 39 -2.12 -11.46 -28.00
N THR A 40 -1.88 -10.61 -27.00
CA THR A 40 -0.53 -10.13 -26.67
C THR A 40 -0.05 -10.67 -25.34
N CYS A 41 -0.80 -10.47 -24.28
CA CYS A 41 -0.40 -10.87 -22.93
C CYS A 41 -0.82 -12.31 -22.62
N ALA A 42 -2.09 -12.63 -22.83
CA ALA A 42 -2.65 -13.96 -22.54
C ALA A 42 -2.23 -15.05 -23.56
N ALA A 43 -1.44 -14.69 -24.57
CA ALA A 43 -0.82 -15.69 -25.45
C ALA A 43 0.24 -16.56 -24.74
N CYS A 44 0.72 -16.12 -23.59
CA CYS A 44 1.65 -16.88 -22.74
C CYS A 44 0.88 -17.63 -21.65
N HIS A 45 1.12 -18.93 -21.53
CA HIS A 45 0.41 -19.78 -20.56
C HIS A 45 0.80 -19.45 -19.10
N GLU A 46 1.97 -18.88 -18.86
CA GLU A 46 2.48 -18.52 -17.55
C GLU A 46 1.60 -17.47 -16.83
N ILE A 47 0.90 -16.63 -17.59
CA ILE A 47 0.02 -15.59 -17.02
C ILE A 47 -1.46 -15.91 -17.19
N SER A 48 -1.81 -17.10 -17.66
CA SER A 48 -3.21 -17.49 -17.91
C SER A 48 -4.07 -17.41 -16.64
N SER A 49 -3.52 -17.79 -15.50
CA SER A 49 -4.18 -17.70 -14.19
C SER A 49 -4.49 -16.24 -13.85
N SER A 50 -3.50 -15.36 -13.96
CA SER A 50 -3.66 -13.91 -13.69
C SER A 50 -4.69 -13.26 -14.62
N VAL A 51 -4.73 -13.67 -15.90
CA VAL A 51 -5.74 -13.19 -16.86
C VAL A 51 -7.13 -13.65 -16.48
N HIS A 52 -7.29 -14.92 -16.06
CA HIS A 52 -8.57 -15.44 -15.62
C HIS A 52 -9.08 -14.72 -14.36
N ILE A 53 -8.22 -14.53 -13.38
CA ILE A 53 -8.54 -13.78 -12.15
C ILE A 53 -8.92 -12.34 -12.49
N PHE A 54 -8.15 -11.68 -13.35
CA PHE A 54 -8.43 -10.30 -13.77
C PHE A 54 -9.79 -10.18 -14.49
N ALA A 55 -10.15 -11.13 -15.35
CA ALA A 55 -11.42 -11.15 -16.04
C ALA A 55 -12.65 -11.23 -15.11
N ASN A 56 -12.44 -11.66 -13.86
CA ASN A 56 -13.45 -11.73 -12.82
C ASN A 56 -13.26 -10.66 -11.72
N SER A 57 -12.36 -9.71 -11.92
CA SER A 57 -12.03 -8.66 -10.94
C SER A 57 -12.91 -7.42 -11.07
N ALA A 58 -12.80 -6.52 -10.12
CA ALA A 58 -13.42 -5.19 -10.18
C ALA A 58 -12.93 -4.34 -11.36
N HIS A 59 -11.75 -4.66 -11.92
CA HIS A 59 -11.11 -3.95 -13.02
C HIS A 59 -11.27 -4.64 -14.39
N ARG A 60 -12.11 -5.65 -14.50
CA ARG A 60 -12.30 -6.48 -15.72
C ARG A 60 -12.60 -5.70 -17.01
N GLU A 61 -13.17 -4.50 -16.89
CA GLU A 61 -13.50 -3.65 -18.03
C GLU A 61 -12.30 -2.85 -18.57
N LEU A 62 -11.16 -2.88 -17.86
CA LEU A 62 -9.95 -2.18 -18.24
C LEU A 62 -9.06 -3.05 -19.13
N SER A 63 -8.22 -2.41 -19.93
CA SER A 63 -7.15 -3.13 -20.61
C SER A 63 -5.96 -3.35 -19.68
N CYS A 64 -5.33 -4.52 -19.76
CA CYS A 64 -4.08 -4.80 -19.04
C CYS A 64 -3.02 -3.70 -19.24
N LYS A 65 -3.02 -3.07 -20.41
CA LYS A 65 -2.08 -2.01 -20.79
C LYS A 65 -2.32 -0.68 -20.08
N GLU A 66 -3.49 -0.49 -19.49
CA GLU A 66 -3.78 0.73 -18.71
C GLU A 66 -2.98 0.75 -17.39
N CYS A 67 -2.77 -0.43 -16.80
CA CYS A 67 -1.94 -0.58 -15.59
C CYS A 67 -0.49 -0.93 -15.93
N HIS A 68 -0.29 -1.90 -16.85
CA HIS A 68 1.05 -2.39 -17.19
C HIS A 68 1.74 -1.59 -18.31
N GLY A 69 1.09 -0.57 -18.82
CA GLY A 69 1.63 0.28 -19.89
C GLY A 69 1.79 -0.41 -21.24
N THR A 70 2.15 0.39 -22.22
CA THR A 70 2.49 -0.08 -23.58
C THR A 70 3.99 -0.41 -23.67
N ALA A 71 4.42 -0.93 -24.83
CA ALA A 71 5.83 -1.28 -25.02
C ALA A 71 6.81 -0.11 -24.84
N LEU A 72 6.37 1.14 -24.96
CA LEU A 72 7.20 2.34 -24.82
C LEU A 72 6.74 3.29 -23.72
N SER A 73 5.50 3.20 -23.21
CA SER A 73 5.00 4.16 -22.23
C SER A 73 5.70 4.06 -20.89
N ASN A 74 6.19 2.89 -20.51
CA ASN A 74 6.92 2.64 -19.28
C ASN A 74 8.44 2.52 -19.54
N GLY A 75 8.92 3.05 -20.66
CA GLY A 75 10.33 3.15 -21.01
C GLY A 75 11.07 1.82 -21.07
N VAL A 76 12.35 1.89 -20.73
CA VAL A 76 13.29 0.75 -20.80
C VAL A 76 12.90 -0.41 -19.87
N HIS A 77 12.21 -0.11 -18.77
CA HIS A 77 11.79 -1.14 -17.81
C HIS A 77 10.81 -2.16 -18.43
N SER A 78 9.78 -1.70 -19.13
CA SER A 78 8.81 -2.59 -19.78
C SER A 78 9.46 -3.51 -20.83
N LEU A 79 10.41 -3.00 -21.60
CA LEU A 79 11.14 -3.81 -22.57
C LEU A 79 12.05 -4.83 -21.87
N LYS A 80 12.71 -4.44 -20.79
CA LYS A 80 13.57 -5.32 -19.98
C LYS A 80 12.75 -6.47 -19.39
N GLU A 81 11.60 -6.17 -18.78
CA GLU A 81 10.71 -7.17 -18.18
C GLU A 81 10.22 -8.20 -19.21
N LYS A 82 9.69 -7.71 -20.33
CA LYS A 82 9.19 -8.59 -21.40
C LYS A 82 10.31 -9.42 -22.02
N SER A 83 11.51 -8.85 -22.10
CA SER A 83 12.69 -9.62 -22.52
C SER A 83 13.09 -10.68 -21.50
N MET A 84 13.03 -10.36 -20.21
CA MET A 84 13.30 -11.31 -19.14
C MET A 84 12.25 -12.44 -19.09
N MET A 85 10.97 -12.11 -19.24
CA MET A 85 9.89 -13.13 -19.36
C MET A 85 10.14 -14.07 -20.53
N LEU A 86 10.46 -13.52 -21.71
CA LEU A 86 10.78 -14.35 -22.88
C LEU A 86 12.02 -15.24 -22.64
N VAL A 87 13.07 -14.70 -22.01
CA VAL A 87 14.27 -15.47 -21.68
C VAL A 87 13.96 -16.58 -20.67
N ASN A 88 13.15 -16.29 -19.65
CA ASN A 88 12.74 -17.28 -18.65
C ASN A 88 11.89 -18.38 -19.28
N HIS A 89 10.95 -18.02 -20.13
CA HIS A 89 10.16 -18.97 -20.91
C HIS A 89 11.04 -19.90 -21.76
N LEU A 90 11.99 -19.34 -22.51
CA LEU A 90 12.93 -20.12 -23.33
C LEU A 90 13.87 -21.00 -22.51
N ARG A 91 14.08 -20.69 -21.25
CA ARG A 91 14.89 -21.48 -20.31
C ARG A 91 14.07 -22.53 -19.56
N GLY A 92 12.75 -22.55 -19.75
CA GLY A 92 11.84 -23.44 -19.02
C GLY A 92 11.77 -23.14 -17.52
N VAL A 93 12.01 -21.89 -17.12
CA VAL A 93 11.82 -21.44 -15.74
C VAL A 93 10.33 -21.24 -15.57
N ASP A 94 9.70 -22.11 -14.79
CA ASP A 94 8.30 -21.99 -14.43
C ASP A 94 8.18 -20.87 -13.39
N THR A 95 7.61 -19.76 -13.80
CA THR A 95 7.38 -18.60 -12.93
C THR A 95 5.88 -18.43 -12.72
N GLU A 96 5.28 -19.30 -11.90
CA GLU A 96 3.89 -19.11 -11.48
C GLU A 96 3.70 -17.79 -10.72
N ASN A 97 4.76 -17.32 -10.05
CA ASN A 97 4.73 -16.07 -9.29
C ASN A 97 5.66 -15.02 -9.92
N ILE A 98 5.06 -14.03 -10.56
CA ILE A 98 5.79 -12.85 -11.07
C ILE A 98 5.92 -11.87 -9.92
N ILE A 99 7.12 -11.80 -9.35
CA ILE A 99 7.42 -10.84 -8.29
C ILE A 99 7.80 -9.50 -8.92
N MET A 100 7.08 -8.45 -8.55
CA MET A 100 7.37 -7.09 -8.96
C MET A 100 8.34 -6.44 -7.98
N GLY A 101 9.40 -5.83 -8.51
CA GLY A 101 10.31 -5.02 -7.70
C GLY A 101 9.71 -3.65 -7.34
N GLU A 102 10.28 -2.98 -6.35
CA GLU A 102 9.78 -1.71 -5.83
C GLU A 102 9.57 -0.65 -6.91
N SER A 103 10.54 -0.49 -7.82
CA SER A 103 10.43 0.50 -8.90
C SER A 103 9.22 0.26 -9.82
N GLN A 104 8.88 -0.99 -10.06
CA GLN A 104 7.72 -1.39 -10.85
C GLN A 104 6.41 -1.11 -10.11
N ILE A 105 6.36 -1.41 -8.82
CA ILE A 105 5.21 -1.12 -7.95
C ILE A 105 4.93 0.39 -7.93
N LEU A 106 5.95 1.22 -7.78
CA LEU A 106 5.81 2.68 -7.78
C LEU A 106 5.38 3.22 -9.15
N GLU A 107 5.81 2.59 -10.24
CA GLU A 107 5.37 2.94 -11.59
C GLU A 107 3.89 2.59 -11.81
N VAL A 108 3.46 1.39 -11.41
CA VAL A 108 2.05 0.98 -11.47
C VAL A 108 1.18 1.89 -10.62
N MET A 109 1.66 2.32 -9.45
CA MET A 109 0.95 3.24 -8.57
C MET A 109 0.64 4.59 -9.26
N ASN A 110 1.55 5.08 -10.11
CA ASN A 110 1.28 6.28 -10.93
C ASN A 110 0.13 6.07 -11.93
N ASN A 111 -0.05 4.85 -12.42
CA ASN A 111 -1.19 4.52 -13.29
C ASN A 111 -2.49 4.48 -12.49
N CYS A 112 -2.48 3.97 -11.25
CA CYS A 112 -3.63 4.02 -10.34
C CYS A 112 -4.11 5.47 -10.12
N LYS A 113 -3.19 6.41 -9.94
CA LYS A 113 -3.46 7.85 -9.76
C LYS A 113 -4.34 8.43 -10.86
N SER A 114 -4.22 7.94 -12.10
CA SER A 114 -4.96 8.48 -13.24
C SER A 114 -6.49 8.31 -13.09
N CYS A 115 -6.94 7.25 -12.42
CA CYS A 115 -8.35 6.94 -12.18
C CYS A 115 -8.74 7.18 -10.70
N HIS A 116 -7.86 6.87 -9.75
CA HIS A 116 -8.07 6.99 -8.31
C HIS A 116 -7.38 8.24 -7.74
N SER A 117 -7.54 9.39 -8.43
CA SER A 117 -6.86 10.64 -8.05
C SER A 117 -7.24 11.16 -6.66
N SER A 118 -8.48 10.92 -6.22
CA SER A 118 -8.97 11.31 -4.89
C SER A 118 -8.29 10.50 -3.79
N GLU A 119 -8.27 9.19 -3.94
CA GLU A 119 -7.64 8.25 -3.00
C GLU A 119 -6.14 8.46 -2.95
N TYR A 120 -5.53 8.69 -4.11
CA TYR A 120 -4.11 9.02 -4.21
C TYR A 120 -3.77 10.31 -3.46
N ALA A 121 -4.54 11.38 -3.66
CA ALA A 121 -4.31 12.66 -2.99
C ALA A 121 -4.44 12.55 -1.46
N LYS A 122 -5.39 11.76 -0.98
CA LYS A 122 -5.55 11.47 0.45
C LYS A 122 -4.37 10.67 1.00
N TRP A 123 -3.95 9.61 0.28
CA TRP A 123 -2.80 8.80 0.65
C TRP A 123 -1.52 9.67 0.67
N GLU A 124 -1.29 10.50 -0.35
CA GLU A 124 -0.14 11.40 -0.47
C GLU A 124 -0.08 12.41 0.70
N ALA A 125 -1.23 12.85 1.20
CA ALA A 125 -1.34 13.75 2.36
C ALA A 125 -1.28 13.01 3.71
N GLY A 126 -1.31 11.68 3.71
CA GLY A 126 -1.39 10.86 4.92
C GLY A 126 -0.05 10.26 5.36
N GLY A 127 -0.06 9.60 6.51
CA GLY A 127 1.12 8.94 7.08
C GLY A 127 1.62 7.74 6.26
N HIS A 128 0.75 7.10 5.48
CA HIS A 128 1.14 5.94 4.65
C HIS A 128 2.03 6.34 3.46
N SER A 129 2.08 7.61 3.07
CA SER A 129 3.01 8.11 2.06
C SER A 129 4.37 8.51 2.62
N ALA A 130 4.61 8.28 3.92
CA ALA A 130 5.87 8.63 4.55
C ALA A 130 7.07 8.05 3.78
N THR A 131 8.06 8.89 3.54
CA THR A 131 9.21 8.55 2.71
C THR A 131 10.27 7.79 3.48
N TYR A 132 11.21 7.17 2.78
CA TYR A 132 12.37 6.53 3.40
C TYR A 132 13.17 7.50 4.28
N GLU A 133 13.37 8.72 3.82
CA GLU A 133 14.06 9.74 4.63
C GLU A 133 13.31 10.01 5.93
N TYR A 134 11.99 10.24 5.83
CA TYR A 134 11.16 10.57 6.98
C TYR A 134 11.14 9.44 8.04
N ILE A 135 11.07 8.19 7.60
CA ILE A 135 10.97 7.02 8.52
C ILE A 135 12.34 6.64 9.08
N PHE A 136 13.34 6.47 8.23
CA PHE A 136 14.61 5.85 8.63
C PHE A 136 15.67 6.85 9.11
N LEU A 137 15.45 8.15 8.93
CA LEU A 137 16.35 9.20 9.42
C LEU A 137 15.76 10.00 10.59
N ASP A 138 14.67 9.54 11.20
CA ASP A 138 14.10 10.17 12.39
C ASP A 138 15.05 10.00 13.58
N SER A 139 15.76 11.07 13.91
CA SER A 139 16.76 11.09 14.96
C SER A 139 16.17 10.88 16.36
N ILE A 140 14.92 11.25 16.59
CA ILE A 140 14.26 11.08 17.89
C ILE A 140 13.94 9.60 18.05
N HIS A 141 13.32 8.98 17.07
CA HIS A 141 12.99 7.57 17.11
C HIS A 141 14.26 6.71 17.19
N ASN A 142 15.21 6.92 16.29
CA ASN A 142 16.41 6.08 16.17
C ASN A 142 17.34 6.17 17.40
N SER A 143 17.27 7.27 18.17
CA SER A 143 18.03 7.38 19.43
C SER A 143 17.41 6.63 20.59
N ILE A 144 16.18 6.15 20.45
CA ILE A 144 15.43 5.40 21.47
C ILE A 144 15.34 3.93 21.08
N GLU A 145 15.12 3.65 19.80
CA GLU A 145 14.96 2.31 19.27
C GLU A 145 15.93 2.07 18.12
N GLN A 146 16.71 1.00 18.25
CA GLN A 146 17.70 0.62 17.25
C GLN A 146 17.02 0.09 15.99
N LEU A 147 17.42 0.62 14.83
CA LEU A 147 16.97 0.13 13.53
C LEU A 147 17.32 -1.36 13.38
N ASN A 148 16.34 -2.14 12.96
CA ASN A 148 16.46 -3.58 12.77
C ASN A 148 15.69 -4.07 11.54
N TYR A 149 15.76 -5.36 11.22
CA TYR A 149 15.16 -5.92 10.03
C TYR A 149 13.63 -5.87 10.03
N ASP A 150 13.00 -5.87 11.22
CA ASP A 150 11.54 -5.84 11.35
C ASP A 150 10.94 -4.49 10.94
N CYS A 151 11.72 -3.41 10.98
CA CYS A 151 11.28 -2.11 10.47
C CYS A 151 10.79 -2.20 9.02
N LEU A 152 11.45 -3.04 8.21
CA LEU A 152 11.13 -3.22 6.80
C LEU A 152 9.84 -4.02 6.57
N ARG A 153 9.29 -4.67 7.59
CA ARG A 153 8.00 -5.36 7.47
C ARG A 153 6.85 -4.38 7.21
N CYS A 154 6.93 -3.20 7.81
CA CYS A 154 5.91 -2.15 7.72
C CYS A 154 6.38 -0.98 6.86
N HIS A 155 7.66 -0.63 6.94
CA HIS A 155 8.25 0.51 6.25
C HIS A 155 9.28 0.03 5.23
N GLY A 156 9.03 0.26 3.94
CA GLY A 156 9.87 -0.26 2.86
C GLY A 156 9.57 -1.71 2.51
N MET A 157 8.29 -2.06 2.50
CA MET A 157 7.81 -3.43 2.29
C MET A 157 8.31 -4.06 0.98
N TYR A 158 8.54 -3.24 -0.05
CA TYR A 158 9.07 -3.66 -1.35
C TYR A 158 10.58 -3.47 -1.52
N PHE A 159 11.27 -2.97 -0.50
CA PHE A 159 12.73 -2.87 -0.55
C PHE A 159 13.38 -4.26 -0.55
N GLU A 160 14.20 -4.57 -1.55
CA GLU A 160 14.75 -5.91 -1.74
C GLU A 160 16.01 -6.20 -0.90
N GLY A 161 16.50 -5.23 -0.15
CA GLY A 161 17.67 -5.38 0.72
C GLY A 161 17.31 -5.67 2.17
N THR A 162 18.33 -5.70 3.01
CA THR A 162 18.22 -5.72 4.47
C THR A 162 18.31 -4.29 5.03
N ILE A 163 18.06 -4.11 6.32
CA ILE A 163 18.19 -2.79 6.94
C ILE A 163 19.60 -2.22 6.78
N THR A 164 20.63 -3.07 6.78
CA THR A 164 22.02 -2.67 6.58
C THR A 164 22.37 -2.32 5.13
N ASP A 165 21.51 -2.68 4.18
CA ASP A 165 21.62 -2.25 2.79
C ASP A 165 20.86 -0.94 2.52
N LEU A 166 20.08 -0.49 3.51
CA LEU A 166 19.25 0.70 3.40
C LEU A 166 19.86 1.91 4.10
N VAL A 167 20.29 1.75 5.34
CA VAL A 167 20.66 2.85 6.23
C VAL A 167 21.89 2.53 7.06
N GLU A 168 22.69 3.54 7.36
CA GLU A 168 23.81 3.48 8.30
C GLU A 168 23.94 4.79 9.12
N PRO A 169 24.46 4.72 10.36
CA PRO A 169 24.75 3.51 11.12
C PRO A 169 23.48 2.79 11.59
N ILE A 170 23.59 1.51 11.97
CA ILE A 170 22.48 0.77 12.62
C ILE A 170 22.40 1.02 14.12
N SER A 171 23.40 1.69 14.69
CA SER A 171 23.42 2.04 16.12
C SER A 171 22.39 3.11 16.48
N MET A 172 22.13 3.28 17.78
CA MET A 172 21.30 4.37 18.31
C MET A 172 22.04 5.72 18.30
N ASP A 173 23.31 5.73 17.92
CA ASP A 173 24.12 6.94 17.77
C ASP A 173 24.20 7.34 16.29
N GLY A 174 23.59 8.49 15.96
CA GLY A 174 23.63 9.08 14.62
C GLY A 174 24.94 9.83 14.29
N PRO A 175 24.99 10.52 13.19
CA PRO A 175 23.89 10.77 12.26
C PRO A 175 23.60 9.58 11.34
N TRP A 176 22.30 9.35 11.07
CA TRP A 176 21.85 8.32 10.12
C TRP A 176 21.76 8.88 8.71
N HIS A 177 22.01 8.03 7.72
CA HIS A 177 21.84 8.38 6.31
C HIS A 177 21.48 7.15 5.49
N LEU A 178 20.69 7.38 4.43
CA LEU A 178 20.38 6.34 3.47
C LEU A 178 21.59 6.09 2.58
N LEU A 179 21.90 4.81 2.32
CA LEU A 179 22.99 4.41 1.44
C LEU A 179 22.73 4.78 -0.02
N ASP A 180 21.46 4.75 -0.45
CA ASP A 180 21.01 5.27 -1.74
C ASP A 180 20.12 6.49 -1.56
N LYS A 181 20.66 7.67 -1.84
CA LYS A 181 19.94 8.94 -1.72
C LYS A 181 18.77 9.10 -2.70
N ASN A 182 18.73 8.30 -3.78
CA ASN A 182 17.60 8.34 -4.69
C ASN A 182 16.32 7.80 -4.05
N ARG A 183 16.43 7.16 -2.90
CA ARG A 183 15.29 6.65 -2.13
C ARG A 183 14.68 7.67 -1.18
N ASN A 184 15.35 8.80 -0.93
CA ASN A 184 14.91 9.76 0.08
C ASN A 184 13.41 10.06 -0.04
N ASP A 185 12.96 10.39 -1.23
CA ASP A 185 11.58 10.83 -1.51
C ASP A 185 10.63 9.69 -1.90
N LEU A 186 11.08 8.44 -1.93
CA LEU A 186 10.22 7.30 -2.24
C LEU A 186 9.34 6.95 -1.03
N PRO A 187 8.05 6.64 -1.25
CA PRO A 187 7.16 6.22 -0.17
C PRO A 187 7.50 4.80 0.29
N THR A 188 7.36 4.55 1.58
CA THR A 188 7.65 3.25 2.19
C THR A 188 6.48 2.28 2.11
N ILE A 189 5.23 2.78 1.96
CA ILE A 189 4.00 1.97 1.91
C ILE A 189 3.21 2.36 0.65
N PRO A 190 3.50 1.77 -0.51
CA PRO A 190 2.75 2.03 -1.74
C PRO A 190 1.36 1.39 -1.70
N CYS A 191 0.48 1.76 -2.65
CA CYS A 191 -0.89 1.26 -2.74
C CYS A 191 -0.97 -0.28 -2.71
N MET A 192 -0.03 -0.94 -3.37
CA MET A 192 0.03 -2.40 -3.45
C MET A 192 0.42 -3.09 -2.13
N ALA A 193 0.85 -2.34 -1.13
CA ALA A 193 1.05 -2.89 0.23
C ALA A 193 -0.28 -3.35 0.85
N CYS A 194 -1.40 -2.68 0.47
CA CYS A 194 -2.74 -2.96 0.98
C CYS A 194 -3.71 -3.44 -0.11
N HIS A 195 -3.34 -3.36 -1.38
CA HIS A 195 -4.22 -3.70 -2.49
C HIS A 195 -3.59 -4.71 -3.44
N MET A 196 -4.37 -5.72 -3.78
CA MET A 196 -4.07 -6.68 -4.82
C MET A 196 -5.05 -6.49 -5.98
N ILE A 197 -4.53 -6.29 -7.20
CA ILE A 197 -5.36 -6.00 -8.38
C ILE A 197 -5.88 -7.29 -9.01
N HIS A 198 -5.05 -8.31 -9.08
CA HIS A 198 -5.41 -9.62 -9.62
C HIS A 198 -6.11 -10.44 -8.53
N THR A 199 -7.36 -10.09 -8.27
CA THR A 199 -8.22 -10.77 -7.30
C THR A 199 -9.65 -10.83 -7.84
N GLU A 200 -10.31 -11.96 -7.64
CA GLU A 200 -11.70 -12.15 -8.05
C GLU A 200 -12.66 -11.39 -7.12
N GLY A 201 -13.76 -10.93 -7.68
CA GLY A 201 -14.86 -10.34 -6.94
C GLY A 201 -15.21 -8.93 -7.37
N GLU A 202 -16.41 -8.52 -7.02
CA GLU A 202 -16.95 -7.18 -7.26
C GLU A 202 -16.97 -6.39 -5.96
N LEU A 203 -16.77 -5.07 -6.08
CA LEU A 203 -16.99 -4.17 -4.97
C LEU A 203 -18.46 -4.23 -4.56
N THR A 204 -18.73 -4.66 -3.36
CA THR A 204 -20.08 -4.64 -2.81
C THR A 204 -20.43 -3.19 -2.49
N LYS A 205 -21.43 -2.65 -3.17
CA LYS A 205 -22.02 -1.37 -2.75
C LYS A 205 -22.69 -1.61 -1.40
N THR A 206 -22.21 -0.97 -0.38
CA THR A 206 -22.84 -0.99 0.93
C THR A 206 -24.23 -0.39 0.78
N ILE A 207 -25.26 -1.19 0.96
CA ILE A 207 -26.64 -0.70 1.02
C ILE A 207 -26.80 -0.06 2.38
N LEU A 208 -26.86 1.26 2.41
CA LEU A 208 -27.17 2.03 3.59
C LEU A 208 -28.63 1.77 3.95
N THR A 209 -28.88 0.96 4.96
CA THR A 209 -30.21 0.77 5.54
C THR A 209 -30.45 1.85 6.60
N GLU A 210 -31.72 2.13 6.93
CA GLU A 210 -32.09 3.17 7.92
C GLU A 210 -31.51 2.90 9.32
N ASN A 211 -31.17 1.67 9.65
CA ASN A 211 -30.53 1.28 10.91
C ASN A 211 -29.00 1.25 10.84
N TYR A 212 -28.43 1.77 9.77
CA TYR A 212 -27.04 1.70 9.41
C TYR A 212 -26.07 2.24 10.46
N TYR A 213 -26.50 3.17 11.31
CA TYR A 213 -25.61 3.92 12.18
C TYR A 213 -24.89 3.04 13.23
N TRP A 214 -25.61 2.14 13.89
CA TRP A 214 -25.03 1.26 14.90
C TRP A 214 -24.45 -0.03 14.30
N ASP A 215 -25.07 -0.55 13.26
CA ASP A 215 -24.59 -1.75 12.58
C ASP A 215 -23.36 -1.45 11.75
N SER A 216 -23.23 -0.28 11.13
CA SER A 216 -22.05 0.12 10.35
C SER A 216 -20.81 0.36 11.21
N LEU A 217 -20.95 0.63 12.48
CA LEU A 217 -19.81 0.73 13.42
C LEU A 217 -19.25 -0.65 13.78
N ARG A 218 -20.02 -1.70 13.60
CA ARG A 218 -19.68 -3.08 13.97
C ARG A 218 -19.61 -4.04 12.79
N THR A 219 -20.40 -3.80 11.75
CA THR A 219 -20.45 -4.64 10.56
C THR A 219 -19.85 -3.91 9.39
N VAL A 220 -18.88 -4.52 8.80
CA VAL A 220 -18.14 -4.03 7.63
C VAL A 220 -18.70 -4.73 6.40
N PRO A 221 -18.58 -4.10 5.23
CA PRO A 221 -18.85 -4.79 3.97
C PRO A 221 -18.08 -6.10 3.95
N LEU A 222 -18.80 -7.20 3.94
CA LEU A 222 -18.26 -8.56 4.01
C LEU A 222 -17.38 -8.91 2.80
N ASN A 223 -17.25 -8.01 1.84
CA ASN A 223 -16.51 -8.26 0.64
C ASN A 223 -15.72 -7.02 0.24
N SER A 224 -14.42 -7.05 0.52
CA SER A 224 -13.45 -6.06 0.07
C SER A 224 -12.44 -6.75 -0.86
N PRO A 225 -12.88 -7.14 -2.08
CA PRO A 225 -11.98 -7.79 -3.02
C PRO A 225 -10.79 -6.86 -3.30
N GLY A 226 -9.60 -7.42 -3.31
CA GLY A 226 -8.38 -6.67 -3.51
C GLY A 226 -7.79 -6.03 -2.26
N LEU A 227 -8.47 -6.04 -1.11
CA LEU A 227 -7.82 -5.67 0.13
C LEU A 227 -6.94 -6.83 0.61
N SER A 228 -5.67 -6.54 0.83
CA SER A 228 -4.65 -7.52 1.13
C SER A 228 -3.54 -6.91 1.98
N PHE A 229 -2.67 -7.75 2.49
CA PHE A 229 -1.42 -7.36 3.11
C PHE A 229 -0.26 -7.98 2.32
N TYR A 230 0.69 -7.16 1.91
CA TYR A 230 1.90 -7.66 1.26
C TYR A 230 2.88 -8.17 2.31
N ASP A 231 3.13 -9.48 2.30
CA ASP A 231 4.17 -10.08 3.12
C ASP A 231 5.51 -10.02 2.40
N ARG A 232 6.43 -9.26 2.97
CA ARG A 232 7.76 -9.04 2.42
C ARG A 232 8.61 -10.31 2.40
N ALA A 233 8.43 -11.22 3.37
CA ALA A 233 9.24 -12.42 3.47
C ALA A 233 8.86 -13.43 2.39
N GLU A 234 7.57 -13.59 2.17
CA GLU A 234 7.03 -14.47 1.14
C GLU A 234 6.96 -13.79 -0.24
N LYS A 235 7.08 -12.46 -0.28
CA LYS A 235 6.92 -11.61 -1.48
C LYS A 235 5.57 -11.82 -2.18
N ASP A 236 4.53 -11.96 -1.39
CA ASP A 236 3.18 -12.23 -1.85
C ASP A 236 2.15 -11.43 -1.05
N ASN A 237 0.94 -11.28 -1.62
CA ASN A 237 -0.17 -10.63 -0.98
C ASN A 237 -1.13 -11.65 -0.37
N TYR A 238 -1.46 -11.48 0.89
CA TYR A 238 -2.49 -12.24 1.58
C TYR A 238 -3.78 -11.43 1.68
N THR A 239 -4.87 -11.97 1.17
CA THR A 239 -6.20 -11.34 1.34
C THR A 239 -6.57 -11.28 2.82
N VAL A 240 -7.35 -10.28 3.19
CA VAL A 240 -7.72 -10.04 4.60
C VAL A 240 -8.38 -11.23 5.28
N ASP A 241 -9.03 -12.11 4.54
CA ASP A 241 -9.65 -13.33 5.08
C ASP A 241 -8.61 -14.35 5.57
N LEU A 242 -7.42 -14.35 4.98
CA LEU A 242 -6.30 -15.22 5.36
C LEU A 242 -5.47 -14.66 6.51
N LEU A 243 -5.61 -13.37 6.80
CA LEU A 243 -4.87 -12.73 7.88
C LEU A 243 -5.40 -13.17 9.25
N PRO A 244 -4.52 -13.37 10.23
CA PRO A 244 -4.94 -13.76 11.56
C PRO A 244 -5.80 -12.68 12.23
N ALA A 245 -6.87 -13.10 12.89
CA ALA A 245 -7.60 -12.23 13.80
C ALA A 245 -6.78 -12.03 15.07
N SER A 246 -6.47 -10.79 15.41
CA SER A 246 -5.76 -10.50 16.65
C SER A 246 -6.66 -10.67 17.86
N ARG A 247 -6.11 -11.33 18.88
CA ARG A 247 -6.70 -11.36 20.22
C ARG A 247 -5.86 -10.48 21.11
N VAL A 248 -6.48 -9.44 21.60
CA VAL A 248 -5.82 -8.46 22.46
C VAL A 248 -6.23 -8.71 23.91
N TYR A 249 -5.27 -8.67 24.83
CA TYR A 249 -5.50 -8.86 26.23
C TYR A 249 -4.90 -7.69 27.01
N ASP A 250 -5.67 -7.19 27.97
CA ASP A 250 -5.20 -6.30 29.03
C ASP A 250 -5.10 -7.16 30.30
N ASP A 251 -3.88 -7.44 30.74
CA ASP A 251 -3.58 -8.48 31.70
C ASP A 251 -4.20 -9.84 31.31
N SER A 252 -5.24 -10.26 32.02
CA SER A 252 -5.98 -11.51 31.75
C SER A 252 -7.32 -11.30 31.07
N LEU A 253 -7.74 -10.05 30.86
CA LEU A 253 -9.03 -9.71 30.26
C LEU A 253 -8.83 -9.58 28.75
N MET A 254 -9.64 -10.34 28.00
CA MET A 254 -9.68 -10.20 26.54
C MET A 254 -10.44 -8.93 26.17
N ILE A 255 -9.79 -8.06 25.41
CA ILE A 255 -10.41 -6.85 24.86
C ILE A 255 -11.20 -7.26 23.63
N VAL A 256 -12.42 -6.75 23.52
CA VAL A 256 -13.25 -6.96 22.34
C VAL A 256 -12.68 -6.18 21.16
N SER A 257 -12.25 -6.90 20.13
CA SER A 257 -11.83 -6.29 18.86
C SER A 257 -12.96 -6.40 17.83
N SER A 258 -12.97 -5.49 16.86
CA SER A 258 -13.91 -5.55 15.75
C SER A 258 -13.65 -6.79 14.89
N GLU A 259 -14.71 -7.38 14.35
CA GLU A 259 -14.63 -8.44 13.35
C GLU A 259 -14.39 -7.91 11.93
N ASP A 260 -14.23 -6.61 11.78
CA ASP A 260 -13.97 -5.95 10.51
C ASP A 260 -12.73 -6.55 9.82
N PRO A 261 -12.85 -7.14 8.63
CA PRO A 261 -11.70 -7.66 7.89
C PRO A 261 -10.62 -6.61 7.60
N VAL A 262 -11.01 -5.35 7.40
CA VAL A 262 -10.06 -4.24 7.20
C VAL A 262 -9.14 -4.08 8.40
N MET A 263 -9.67 -4.28 9.60
CA MET A 263 -8.89 -4.21 10.83
C MET A 263 -7.73 -5.22 10.85
N ARG A 264 -7.95 -6.42 10.29
CA ARG A 264 -6.90 -7.44 10.18
C ARG A 264 -5.71 -6.96 9.37
N ASN A 265 -5.95 -6.15 8.34
CA ASN A 265 -4.88 -5.53 7.56
C ASN A 265 -4.14 -4.45 8.37
N CYS A 266 -4.88 -3.56 9.02
CA CYS A 266 -4.31 -2.47 9.83
C CYS A 266 -3.36 -3.00 10.92
N ILE A 267 -3.78 -4.04 11.63
CA ILE A 267 -3.02 -4.60 12.75
C ILE A 267 -1.76 -5.37 12.34
N GLN A 268 -1.54 -5.62 11.05
CA GLN A 268 -0.25 -6.18 10.61
C GLN A 268 0.90 -5.21 10.82
N CYS A 269 0.63 -3.91 10.78
CA CYS A 269 1.60 -2.84 11.02
C CYS A 269 1.33 -2.12 12.34
N HIS A 270 0.06 -1.82 12.65
CA HIS A 270 -0.36 -1.22 13.91
C HIS A 270 -0.67 -2.33 14.93
N ALA A 271 0.36 -3.07 15.28
CA ALA A 271 0.25 -4.28 16.08
C ALA A 271 -0.30 -3.99 17.47
N PRO A 272 -1.32 -4.75 17.91
CA PRO A 272 -1.99 -4.51 19.18
C PRO A 272 -1.26 -5.06 20.39
N ASN A 273 -0.06 -5.62 20.26
CA ASN A 273 0.65 -6.14 21.40
C ASN A 273 2.14 -5.86 21.34
N SER A 274 2.68 -5.45 22.48
CA SER A 274 4.10 -5.17 22.69
C SER A 274 5.01 -6.41 22.62
N ARG A 275 4.46 -7.59 22.43
CA ARG A 275 5.20 -8.85 22.27
C ARG A 275 5.39 -9.20 20.79
N HIS A 276 4.85 -8.40 19.90
CA HIS A 276 5.15 -8.55 18.51
C HIS A 276 6.63 -8.27 18.29
N GLU A 277 7.30 -9.07 17.48
CA GLU A 277 8.73 -8.92 17.20
C GLU A 277 9.07 -7.55 16.62
N ALA A 278 8.15 -6.95 15.90
CA ALA A 278 8.30 -5.59 15.40
C ALA A 278 8.38 -4.53 16.51
N GLY A 279 8.08 -4.87 17.76
CA GLY A 279 8.31 -4.03 18.93
C GLY A 279 7.71 -2.64 18.87
N THR A 280 6.74 -2.43 18.00
CA THR A 280 6.35 -1.08 17.60
C THR A 280 5.74 -0.26 18.73
N GLY A 281 5.35 -0.84 19.85
CA GLY A 281 4.64 -0.11 20.89
C GLY A 281 3.41 0.68 20.37
N ASP A 282 3.09 0.52 19.09
CA ASP A 282 2.03 1.23 18.38
C ASP A 282 0.70 0.48 18.50
N ASP A 283 0.37 0.07 19.73
CA ASP A 283 -0.93 -0.51 20.02
C ASP A 283 -1.99 0.59 19.99
N ARG A 284 -2.73 0.60 18.91
CA ARG A 284 -3.86 1.53 18.69
C ARG A 284 -5.21 0.83 18.75
N THR A 285 -5.30 -0.30 19.43
CA THR A 285 -6.56 -0.99 19.64
C THR A 285 -7.50 -0.13 20.50
N PRO A 286 -8.71 0.20 20.03
CA PRO A 286 -9.65 0.96 20.83
C PRO A 286 -10.02 0.22 22.11
N ARG A 287 -9.90 0.90 23.25
CA ARG A 287 -10.26 0.39 24.59
C ARG A 287 -11.28 1.28 25.25
N GLY A 288 -11.86 0.79 26.34
CA GLY A 288 -12.81 1.53 27.12
C GLY A 288 -14.09 1.83 26.38
N VAL A 289 -14.46 3.10 26.24
CA VAL A 289 -15.74 3.49 25.63
C VAL A 289 -15.82 3.21 24.13
N HIS A 290 -14.68 3.03 23.46
CA HIS A 290 -14.60 2.74 22.03
C HIS A 290 -14.24 1.29 21.72
N GLU A 291 -14.20 0.43 22.74
CA GLU A 291 -13.85 -0.98 22.57
C GLU A 291 -14.80 -1.68 21.57
N GLY A 292 -14.22 -2.45 20.68
CA GLY A 292 -14.95 -3.17 19.63
C GLY A 292 -15.28 -2.35 18.39
N LEU A 293 -14.91 -1.06 18.34
CA LEU A 293 -15.04 -0.29 17.11
C LEU A 293 -13.94 -0.67 16.10
N SER A 294 -14.32 -0.68 14.82
CA SER A 294 -13.36 -0.78 13.73
C SER A 294 -12.50 0.47 13.62
N CYS A 295 -11.25 0.31 13.17
CA CYS A 295 -10.38 1.43 12.82
C CYS A 295 -11.07 2.39 11.84
N THR A 296 -11.83 1.85 10.89
CA THR A 296 -12.56 2.62 9.87
C THR A 296 -13.78 3.37 10.39
N ALA A 297 -14.21 3.11 11.62
CA ALA A 297 -15.23 3.94 12.26
C ALA A 297 -14.74 5.37 12.47
N CYS A 298 -13.44 5.54 12.73
CA CYS A 298 -12.79 6.82 12.98
C CYS A 298 -11.86 7.24 11.84
N HIS A 299 -11.06 6.31 11.30
CA HIS A 299 -10.07 6.59 10.27
C HIS A 299 -10.64 6.37 8.87
N GLU A 300 -10.30 7.27 7.97
CA GLU A 300 -10.44 7.05 6.54
C GLU A 300 -9.13 6.39 6.06
N PRO A 301 -9.19 5.20 5.43
CA PRO A 301 -7.99 4.37 5.19
C PRO A 301 -6.87 5.02 4.39
N HIS A 302 -7.21 5.95 3.49
CA HIS A 302 -6.25 6.64 2.66
C HIS A 302 -5.77 7.97 3.25
N SER A 303 -6.42 8.49 4.28
CA SER A 303 -6.03 9.74 4.93
C SER A 303 -5.73 9.52 6.40
N ASN A 304 -4.88 10.38 6.94
CA ASN A 304 -4.56 10.35 8.37
C ASN A 304 -5.48 11.26 9.21
N ASN A 305 -6.57 11.77 8.63
CA ASN A 305 -7.42 12.73 9.29
C ASN A 305 -8.61 12.04 9.99
N ALA A 306 -8.47 11.78 11.27
CA ALA A 306 -9.53 11.27 12.14
C ALA A 306 -10.29 12.39 12.89
N GLN A 307 -9.85 13.63 12.82
CA GLN A 307 -10.34 14.74 13.66
C GLN A 307 -11.86 14.95 13.59
N ASN A 308 -12.46 14.83 12.42
CA ASN A 308 -13.89 15.00 12.23
C ASN A 308 -14.72 13.74 12.52
N SER A 309 -14.08 12.65 12.89
CA SER A 309 -14.75 11.36 13.05
C SER A 309 -15.64 11.32 14.31
N CYS A 310 -15.26 12.05 15.35
CA CYS A 310 -16.04 12.15 16.57
C CYS A 310 -17.47 12.63 16.29
N THR A 311 -17.65 13.56 15.36
CA THR A 311 -18.97 14.13 15.01
C THR A 311 -19.87 13.16 14.26
N LYS A 312 -19.34 12.06 13.76
CA LYS A 312 -20.17 11.00 13.15
C LYS A 312 -21.04 10.29 14.20
N CYS A 313 -20.56 10.22 15.43
CA CYS A 313 -21.25 9.53 16.53
C CYS A 313 -21.68 10.49 17.63
N HIS A 314 -20.89 11.52 17.89
CA HIS A 314 -21.19 12.52 18.90
C HIS A 314 -21.70 13.80 18.24
N PRO A 315 -22.77 14.42 18.75
CA PRO A 315 -23.17 15.75 18.31
C PRO A 315 -22.07 16.76 18.62
N ALA A 316 -22.05 17.91 17.95
CA ALA A 316 -21.06 18.97 18.16
C ALA A 316 -20.90 19.34 19.64
N ILE A 317 -22.04 19.40 20.36
CA ILE A 317 -22.06 19.46 21.82
C ILE A 317 -22.58 18.11 22.30
N SER A 318 -21.73 17.32 22.94
CA SER A 318 -22.10 16.01 23.47
C SER A 318 -23.13 16.17 24.62
N ASN A 319 -23.80 15.06 24.99
CA ASN A 319 -24.69 15.08 26.16
C ASN A 319 -23.95 15.47 27.46
N CYS A 320 -22.64 15.37 27.49
CA CYS A 320 -21.76 15.81 28.57
C CYS A 320 -21.32 17.26 28.42
N GLN A 321 -21.90 18.02 27.51
CA GLN A 321 -21.54 19.42 27.18
C GLN A 321 -20.12 19.62 26.68
N ILE A 322 -19.46 18.57 26.21
CA ILE A 322 -18.15 18.64 25.59
C ILE A 322 -18.34 18.88 24.10
N ASP A 323 -17.74 19.93 23.58
CA ASP A 323 -17.68 20.18 22.14
C ASP A 323 -16.62 19.30 21.49
N VAL A 324 -17.06 18.17 20.95
CA VAL A 324 -16.17 17.19 20.31
C VAL A 324 -15.48 17.73 19.06
N THR A 325 -15.95 18.84 18.48
CA THR A 325 -15.28 19.49 17.34
C THR A 325 -13.97 20.17 17.75
N GLN A 326 -13.83 20.50 19.03
CA GLN A 326 -12.65 21.14 19.61
C GLN A 326 -11.68 20.15 20.27
N MET A 327 -12.01 18.85 20.28
CA MET A 327 -11.15 17.84 20.88
C MET A 327 -9.85 17.72 20.08
N ASN A 328 -8.74 17.77 20.80
CA ASN A 328 -7.43 17.48 20.21
C ASN A 328 -7.21 15.96 20.18
N THR A 329 -7.22 15.39 18.98
CA THR A 329 -6.99 13.96 18.75
C THR A 329 -5.56 13.62 18.36
N THR A 330 -4.66 14.62 18.35
CA THR A 330 -3.25 14.42 17.99
C THR A 330 -2.46 13.96 19.22
N TYR A 331 -1.78 12.83 19.11
CA TYR A 331 -0.85 12.35 20.13
C TYR A 331 0.45 11.84 19.50
N LYS A 332 1.53 11.87 20.28
CA LYS A 332 2.85 11.37 19.87
C LYS A 332 3.24 10.07 20.57
N TYR A 333 2.70 9.85 21.77
CA TYR A 333 3.06 8.73 22.63
C TYR A 333 1.80 8.08 23.16
N ASN A 334 1.86 6.78 23.47
CA ASN A 334 0.72 6.00 23.94
C ASN A 334 0.10 6.54 25.24
N ASP A 335 0.90 7.15 26.10
CA ASP A 335 0.48 7.79 27.34
C ASP A 335 0.04 9.26 27.19
N SER A 336 -0.06 9.74 25.95
CA SER A 336 -0.53 11.10 25.68
C SER A 336 -1.98 11.28 26.13
N PRO A 337 -2.31 12.41 26.78
CA PRO A 337 -3.70 12.73 27.16
C PRO A 337 -4.62 12.92 25.93
N ASN A 338 -4.06 13.00 24.74
CA ASN A 338 -4.80 13.11 23.49
C ASN A 338 -5.00 11.75 22.80
N ASN A 339 -4.55 10.66 23.41
CA ASN A 339 -4.72 9.32 22.84
C ASN A 339 -6.13 8.80 23.06
N ILE A 340 -7.00 9.03 22.09
CA ILE A 340 -8.42 8.67 22.13
C ILE A 340 -8.68 7.17 21.94
N HIS A 341 -7.65 6.36 21.69
CA HIS A 341 -7.80 4.91 21.63
C HIS A 341 -8.03 4.28 23.02
N PHE A 342 -7.65 4.97 24.09
CA PHE A 342 -7.72 4.50 25.48
C PHE A 342 -8.56 5.45 26.32
N VAL A 343 -9.82 5.67 25.93
CA VAL A 343 -10.74 6.57 26.66
C VAL A 343 -11.55 5.78 27.67
N SER A 344 -11.42 6.12 28.94
CA SER A 344 -12.24 5.59 30.02
C SER A 344 -13.39 6.52 30.39
N CYS A 345 -14.39 5.99 31.08
CA CYS A 345 -15.48 6.83 31.61
C CYS A 345 -14.93 7.94 32.52
N ALA A 346 -13.87 7.69 33.26
CA ALA A 346 -13.25 8.64 34.19
C ALA A 346 -12.61 9.84 33.48
N ASP A 347 -12.20 9.70 32.20
CA ASP A 347 -11.61 10.80 31.44
C ASP A 347 -12.63 11.91 31.15
N CYS A 348 -13.92 11.56 31.10
CA CYS A 348 -15.02 12.50 30.91
C CYS A 348 -15.86 12.72 32.15
N HIS A 349 -15.79 11.80 33.14
CA HIS A 349 -16.63 11.82 34.35
C HIS A 349 -15.76 11.68 35.59
N ASP A 350 -15.75 12.68 36.48
CA ASP A 350 -14.90 12.71 37.68
C ASP A 350 -15.17 11.57 38.69
N ASP A 351 -16.36 11.01 38.68
CA ASP A 351 -16.85 10.00 39.66
C ASP A 351 -17.71 8.90 39.00
N GLY A 352 -17.56 8.72 37.69
CA GLY A 352 -18.39 7.82 36.88
C GLY A 352 -19.82 8.35 36.67
N ARG A 353 -20.06 9.59 37.04
CA ARG A 353 -21.31 10.32 36.80
C ARG A 353 -20.99 11.58 36.02
N GLY A 354 -21.70 11.79 34.91
CA GLY A 354 -21.51 12.99 34.11
C GLY A 354 -21.65 14.25 34.94
N LYS A 355 -20.82 15.23 34.72
CA LYS A 355 -21.09 16.58 35.17
C LYS A 355 -22.39 17.03 34.47
N MET A 356 -23.49 17.00 35.18
CA MET A 356 -24.74 17.58 34.72
C MET A 356 -24.66 19.11 34.74
#